data_10ea26c7a3390f3f1467f54b623f36b7
#
_entry.id   10ea26c7a3390f3f1467f54b623f36b7
#
_cell.length_a   1.000
_cell.length_b   1.000
_cell.length_c   1.000
_cell.angle_alpha   90.00
_cell.angle_beta   90.00
_cell.angle_gamma   90.00
#
_symmetry.space_group_name_H-M   'P 1'
#
loop_
_entity.id
_entity.type
_entity.pdbx_description
1 polymer ?
#
loop_
_entity_poly.entity_id
_entity_poly.type
_entity_poly.pdbx_seq_one_letter_code
_entity_poly.pdbx_strand_id
1 'polypeptide(L)'
;MLQRIFFLLLFFMVLTDWYIYRYHIRKLARKNWLRVAYFIPSILLLIALIILNFKDNFGENENYIIGIYLIVYMALIIPKGLFMLCSFIGLAFKRVWKRSTFIGNILGLAIGLGGMFMVLYGTVSGWHRYQVKEVTFESADLPEAFNGYKIVQFSDLHIGTIAKYPKQVQRLVDIINQQKGDLIVFTGDLVNHRASELNGVEHILGQLRAPDGVYSVLGNHDYSPYFKW
;
A
#
# COMPACT_ATOMS: atom_id res chain seq x y z
N MET A 1 1.83 15.58 1.30
CA MET A 1 2.63 14.37 1.00
C MET A 1 2.97 14.28 -0.48
N LEU A 2 2.00 14.35 -1.38
CA LEU A 2 2.19 14.19 -2.83
C LEU A 2 3.18 15.21 -3.41
N GLN A 3 3.16 16.46 -2.94
CA GLN A 3 4.09 17.52 -3.36
C GLN A 3 5.55 17.15 -3.13
N ARG A 4 5.88 16.45 -2.03
CA ARG A 4 7.25 16.04 -1.70
C ARG A 4 7.79 14.95 -2.63
N ILE A 5 6.92 14.11 -3.17
CA ILE A 5 7.30 12.99 -4.06
C ILE A 5 7.00 13.25 -5.53
N PHE A 6 6.43 14.43 -5.86
CA PHE A 6 6.00 14.80 -7.22
C PHE A 6 7.11 14.59 -8.26
N PHE A 7 8.28 15.20 -8.01
CA PHE A 7 9.41 15.07 -8.94
C PHE A 7 9.93 13.65 -9.06
N LEU A 8 9.88 12.86 -7.99
CA LEU A 8 10.28 11.47 -7.99
C LEU A 8 9.34 10.63 -8.87
N LEU A 9 8.03 10.79 -8.71
CA LEU A 9 7.03 10.10 -9.53
C LEU A 9 7.18 10.50 -11.01
N LEU A 10 7.32 11.78 -11.28
CA LEU A 10 7.54 12.28 -12.64
C LEU A 10 8.80 11.69 -13.27
N PHE A 11 9.91 11.67 -12.53
CA PHE A 11 11.19 11.14 -12.99
C PHE A 11 11.08 9.66 -13.38
N PHE A 12 10.53 8.80 -12.51
CA PHE A 12 10.39 7.38 -12.84
C PHE A 12 9.46 7.13 -14.02
N MET A 13 8.37 7.88 -14.13
CA MET A 13 7.44 7.77 -15.26
C MET A 13 8.14 8.13 -16.58
N VAL A 14 8.80 9.27 -16.63
CA VAL A 14 9.50 9.74 -17.84
C VAL A 14 10.65 8.81 -18.20
N LEU A 15 11.44 8.38 -17.23
CA LEU A 15 12.59 7.50 -17.46
C LEU A 15 12.17 6.15 -18.05
N THR A 16 11.15 5.52 -17.46
CA THR A 16 10.67 4.21 -17.93
C THR A 16 10.04 4.31 -19.30
N ASP A 17 9.24 5.34 -19.54
CA ASP A 17 8.60 5.57 -20.84
C ASP A 17 9.61 5.87 -21.93
N TRP A 18 10.58 6.75 -21.66
CA TRP A 18 11.66 7.06 -22.60
C TRP A 18 12.43 5.80 -23.00
N TYR A 19 12.83 4.99 -22.00
CA TYR A 19 13.60 3.75 -22.25
C TYR A 19 12.80 2.77 -23.13
N ILE A 20 11.56 2.44 -22.71
CA ILE A 20 10.72 1.46 -23.42
C ILE A 20 10.39 1.97 -24.82
N TYR A 21 10.06 3.25 -24.97
CA TYR A 21 9.82 3.84 -26.28
C TYR A 21 11.07 3.76 -27.18
N ARG A 22 12.24 4.18 -26.68
CA ARG A 22 13.49 4.26 -27.44
C ARG A 22 13.99 2.91 -27.92
N TYR A 23 13.90 1.90 -27.08
CA TYR A 23 14.50 0.60 -27.37
C TYR A 23 13.52 -0.43 -27.92
N HIS A 24 12.21 -0.29 -27.64
CA HIS A 24 11.20 -1.28 -28.00
C HIS A 24 10.08 -0.71 -28.88
N ILE A 25 9.28 0.25 -28.40
CA ILE A 25 8.05 0.70 -29.08
C ILE A 25 8.35 1.30 -30.45
N ARG A 26 9.39 2.14 -30.56
CA ARG A 26 9.79 2.76 -31.84
C ARG A 26 10.08 1.74 -32.93
N LYS A 27 10.59 0.55 -32.55
CA LYS A 27 10.92 -0.54 -33.47
C LYS A 27 9.72 -1.42 -33.79
N LEU A 28 8.87 -1.69 -32.80
CA LEU A 28 7.69 -2.57 -32.92
C LEU A 28 6.51 -1.88 -33.59
N ALA A 29 6.23 -0.64 -33.22
CA ALA A 29 5.08 0.10 -33.72
C ALA A 29 5.40 0.68 -35.10
N ARG A 30 4.84 0.07 -36.16
CA ARG A 30 5.00 0.53 -37.54
C ARG A 30 4.18 1.80 -37.84
N LYS A 31 3.00 1.96 -37.20
CA LYS A 31 2.10 3.12 -37.40
C LYS A 31 2.35 4.18 -36.32
N ASN A 32 2.35 5.45 -36.72
CA ASN A 32 2.63 6.56 -35.79
C ASN A 32 1.59 6.67 -34.68
N TRP A 33 0.32 6.37 -34.93
CA TRP A 33 -0.72 6.42 -33.91
C TRP A 33 -0.46 5.42 -32.77
N LEU A 34 0.11 4.22 -33.05
CA LEU A 34 0.49 3.25 -32.00
C LEU A 34 1.60 3.79 -31.11
N ARG A 35 2.53 4.57 -31.68
CA ARG A 35 3.61 5.21 -30.91
C ARG A 35 3.05 6.28 -29.97
N VAL A 36 2.06 7.03 -30.44
CA VAL A 36 1.38 8.05 -29.62
C VAL A 36 0.50 7.37 -28.56
N ALA A 37 -0.27 6.35 -28.94
CA ALA A 37 -1.14 5.60 -28.02
C ALA A 37 -0.39 5.00 -26.83
N TYR A 38 0.88 4.63 -27.03
CA TYR A 38 1.75 4.13 -25.95
C TYR A 38 1.85 5.11 -24.77
N PHE A 39 1.88 6.42 -25.05
CA PHE A 39 2.04 7.43 -24.00
C PHE A 39 0.72 7.83 -23.31
N ILE A 40 -0.43 7.43 -23.86
CA ILE A 40 -1.74 7.82 -23.31
C ILE A 40 -1.87 7.51 -21.80
N PRO A 41 -1.56 6.29 -21.30
CA PRO A 41 -1.67 6.01 -19.88
C PRO A 41 -0.79 6.92 -19.00
N SER A 42 0.43 7.20 -19.44
CA SER A 42 1.34 8.06 -18.71
C SER A 42 0.94 9.54 -18.78
N ILE A 43 0.40 9.98 -19.89
CA ILE A 43 -0.15 11.35 -20.02
C ILE A 43 -1.34 11.53 -19.09
N LEU A 44 -2.25 10.54 -18.99
CA LEU A 44 -3.38 10.58 -18.07
C LEU A 44 -2.91 10.61 -16.61
N LEU A 45 -1.89 9.79 -16.26
CA LEU A 45 -1.27 9.82 -14.94
C LEU A 45 -0.61 11.18 -14.65
N LEU A 46 0.06 11.77 -15.62
CA LEU A 46 0.68 13.09 -15.45
C LEU A 46 -0.37 14.18 -15.22
N ILE A 47 -1.45 14.21 -16.01
CA ILE A 47 -2.55 15.14 -15.81
C ILE A 47 -3.15 14.99 -14.42
N ALA A 48 -3.43 13.75 -13.99
CA ALA A 48 -3.94 13.47 -12.65
C ALA A 48 -2.96 13.92 -11.57
N LEU A 49 -1.66 13.67 -11.75
CA LEU A 49 -0.61 14.09 -10.81
C LEU A 49 -0.58 15.62 -10.67
N ILE A 50 -0.66 16.35 -11.79
CA ILE A 50 -0.68 17.81 -11.79
C ILE A 50 -1.92 18.31 -11.05
N ILE A 51 -3.10 17.80 -11.39
CA ILE A 51 -4.36 18.20 -10.74
C ILE A 51 -4.29 17.97 -9.23
N LEU A 52 -3.83 16.79 -8.80
CA LEU A 52 -3.70 16.46 -7.37
C LEU A 52 -2.63 17.28 -6.66
N ASN A 53 -1.57 17.73 -7.37
CA ASN A 53 -0.49 18.51 -6.77
C ASN A 53 -0.89 19.98 -6.49
N PHE A 54 -1.77 20.56 -7.32
CA PHE A 54 -2.21 21.95 -7.20
C PHE A 54 -3.47 22.12 -6.32
N LYS A 55 -3.98 21.05 -5.75
CA LYS A 55 -5.14 21.11 -4.87
C LYS A 55 -4.70 21.36 -3.43
N ASP A 56 -5.10 22.50 -2.86
CA ASP A 56 -4.62 22.98 -1.55
C ASP A 56 -5.33 22.34 -0.34
N ASN A 57 -6.55 21.83 -0.52
CA ASN A 57 -7.36 21.25 0.56
C ASN A 57 -7.77 19.82 0.22
N PHE A 58 -7.23 18.87 0.97
CA PHE A 58 -7.60 17.46 0.86
C PHE A 58 -8.73 17.12 1.85
N GLY A 59 -9.96 16.98 1.33
CA GLY A 59 -11.08 16.42 2.07
C GLY A 59 -10.99 14.88 2.18
N GLU A 60 -11.96 14.25 2.86
CA GLU A 60 -11.98 12.77 3.03
C GLU A 60 -11.97 12.00 1.72
N ASN A 61 -12.74 12.49 0.74
CA ASN A 61 -12.81 11.87 -0.58
C ASN A 61 -11.50 11.98 -1.37
N GLU A 62 -10.69 12.98 -1.08
CA GLU A 62 -9.46 13.28 -1.82
C GLU A 62 -8.31 12.38 -1.41
N ASN A 63 -8.21 12.00 -0.14
CA ASN A 63 -7.25 10.98 0.31
C ASN A 63 -7.52 9.63 -0.38
N TYR A 64 -8.79 9.29 -0.57
CA TYR A 64 -9.18 8.11 -1.33
C TYR A 64 -8.75 8.22 -2.82
N ILE A 65 -8.94 9.38 -3.45
CA ILE A 65 -8.51 9.63 -4.83
C ILE A 65 -6.98 9.53 -4.96
N ILE A 66 -6.22 10.10 -4.01
CA ILE A 66 -4.76 9.97 -3.97
C ILE A 66 -4.36 8.50 -3.84
N GLY A 67 -5.03 7.74 -2.97
CA GLY A 67 -4.80 6.30 -2.82
C GLY A 67 -4.99 5.55 -4.13
N ILE A 68 -6.12 5.77 -4.81
CA ILE A 68 -6.40 5.18 -6.13
C ILE A 68 -5.32 5.59 -7.14
N TYR A 69 -4.98 6.88 -7.20
CA TYR A 69 -3.93 7.36 -8.08
C TYR A 69 -2.60 6.62 -7.86
N LEU A 70 -2.16 6.49 -6.61
CA LEU A 70 -0.91 5.80 -6.27
C LEU A 70 -0.96 4.31 -6.65
N ILE A 71 -2.09 3.64 -6.44
CA ILE A 71 -2.27 2.23 -6.84
C ILE A 71 -2.15 2.09 -8.36
N VAL A 72 -2.86 2.93 -9.13
CA VAL A 72 -2.81 2.90 -10.60
C VAL A 72 -1.41 3.25 -11.10
N TYR A 73 -0.77 4.25 -10.49
CA TYR A 73 0.61 4.62 -10.78
C TYR A 73 1.56 3.44 -10.54
N MET A 74 1.51 2.81 -9.37
CA MET A 74 2.36 1.66 -9.03
C MET A 74 2.10 0.48 -9.97
N ALA A 75 0.83 0.17 -10.27
CA ALA A 75 0.47 -0.91 -11.17
C ALA A 75 0.97 -0.72 -12.62
N LEU A 76 1.19 0.53 -13.06
CA LEU A 76 1.69 0.83 -14.40
C LEU A 76 3.21 1.06 -14.43
N ILE A 77 3.76 1.76 -13.45
CA ILE A 77 5.17 2.20 -13.51
C ILE A 77 6.12 1.15 -12.92
N ILE A 78 5.74 0.41 -11.87
CA ILE A 78 6.57 -0.66 -11.33
C ILE A 78 6.87 -1.74 -12.39
N PRO A 79 5.88 -2.28 -13.14
CA PRO A 79 6.15 -3.22 -14.21
C PRO A 79 7.08 -2.67 -15.30
N LYS A 80 6.88 -1.41 -15.70
CA LYS A 80 7.77 -0.73 -16.67
C LYS A 80 9.21 -0.63 -16.14
N GLY A 81 9.37 -0.27 -14.87
CA GLY A 81 10.68 -0.17 -14.21
C GLY A 81 11.40 -1.52 -14.14
N LEU A 82 10.70 -2.58 -13.73
CA LEU A 82 11.23 -3.95 -13.67
C LEU A 82 11.61 -4.45 -15.08
N PHE A 83 10.74 -4.23 -16.06
CA PHE A 83 11.04 -4.54 -17.45
C PHE A 83 12.28 -3.77 -17.95
N MET A 84 12.34 -2.46 -17.70
CA MET A 84 13.47 -1.62 -18.07
C MET A 84 14.78 -2.15 -17.49
N LEU A 85 14.79 -2.48 -16.20
CA LEU A 85 15.97 -2.98 -15.50
C LEU A 85 16.50 -4.30 -16.13
N CYS A 86 15.63 -5.28 -16.29
CA CYS A 86 16.00 -6.57 -16.89
C CYS A 86 16.43 -6.41 -18.36
N SER A 87 15.72 -5.60 -19.14
CA SER A 87 16.05 -5.30 -20.53
C SER A 87 17.40 -4.57 -20.66
N PHE A 88 17.67 -3.62 -19.77
CA PHE A 88 18.95 -2.89 -19.71
C PHE A 88 20.10 -3.82 -19.39
N ILE A 89 19.96 -4.69 -18.40
CA ILE A 89 20.96 -5.72 -18.07
C ILE A 89 21.20 -6.61 -19.30
N GLY A 90 20.14 -7.11 -19.94
CA GLY A 90 20.25 -7.91 -21.15
C GLY A 90 20.98 -7.17 -22.28
N LEU A 91 20.75 -5.87 -22.43
CA LEU A 91 21.44 -5.04 -23.43
C LEU A 91 22.91 -4.83 -23.10
N ALA A 92 23.26 -4.64 -21.82
CA ALA A 92 24.64 -4.49 -21.35
C ALA A 92 25.50 -5.73 -21.67
N PHE A 93 24.92 -6.92 -21.48
CA PHE A 93 25.61 -8.19 -21.76
C PHE A 93 25.57 -8.64 -23.22
N LYS A 94 24.94 -7.87 -24.12
CA LYS A 94 24.78 -8.25 -25.54
C LYS A 94 26.11 -8.55 -26.26
N ARG A 95 27.21 -7.88 -25.90
CA ARG A 95 28.53 -8.10 -26.50
C ARG A 95 29.11 -9.47 -26.18
N VAL A 96 28.85 -9.97 -24.95
CA VAL A 96 29.34 -11.25 -24.47
C VAL A 96 28.40 -12.38 -24.90
N TRP A 97 27.08 -12.13 -24.82
CA TRP A 97 26.08 -13.12 -25.12
C TRP A 97 24.95 -12.54 -25.99
N LYS A 98 24.93 -12.90 -27.27
CA LYS A 98 24.00 -12.34 -28.26
C LYS A 98 22.51 -12.50 -27.88
N ARG A 99 22.14 -13.55 -27.13
CA ARG A 99 20.76 -13.83 -26.69
C ARG A 99 20.36 -13.08 -25.41
N SER A 100 21.29 -12.43 -24.72
CA SER A 100 21.04 -11.76 -23.44
C SER A 100 19.91 -10.72 -23.50
N THR A 101 19.84 -9.93 -24.58
CA THR A 101 18.77 -8.93 -24.77
C THR A 101 17.39 -9.59 -24.87
N PHE A 102 17.29 -10.70 -25.60
CA PHE A 102 16.03 -11.44 -25.73
C PHE A 102 15.59 -12.02 -24.39
N ILE A 103 16.51 -12.66 -23.67
CA ILE A 103 16.24 -13.23 -22.35
C ILE A 103 15.91 -12.14 -21.34
N GLY A 104 16.65 -11.03 -21.32
CA GLY A 104 16.37 -9.89 -20.45
C GLY A 104 14.99 -9.31 -20.68
N ASN A 105 14.53 -9.22 -21.94
CA ASN A 105 13.19 -8.75 -22.26
C ASN A 105 12.09 -9.74 -21.79
N ILE A 106 12.29 -11.04 -21.98
CA ILE A 106 11.30 -12.05 -21.51
C ILE A 106 11.22 -12.06 -19.98
N LEU A 107 12.38 -12.10 -19.32
CA LEU A 107 12.43 -12.04 -17.86
C LEU A 107 11.82 -10.74 -17.34
N GLY A 108 12.13 -9.62 -17.96
CA GLY A 108 11.57 -8.32 -17.59
C GLY A 108 10.05 -8.27 -17.76
N LEU A 109 9.51 -8.85 -18.82
CA LEU A 109 8.07 -8.97 -19.03
C LEU A 109 7.42 -9.85 -17.95
N ALA A 110 7.99 -11.02 -17.68
CA ALA A 110 7.47 -11.95 -16.69
C ALA A 110 7.50 -11.35 -15.26
N ILE A 111 8.64 -10.76 -14.88
CA ILE A 111 8.82 -10.10 -13.57
C ILE A 111 7.92 -8.85 -13.47
N GLY A 112 7.81 -8.07 -14.55
CA GLY A 112 6.94 -6.91 -14.61
C GLY A 112 5.46 -7.28 -14.43
N LEU A 113 4.97 -8.29 -15.14
CA LEU A 113 3.60 -8.79 -14.97
C LEU A 113 3.38 -9.37 -13.57
N GLY A 114 4.36 -10.08 -13.00
CA GLY A 114 4.33 -10.55 -11.62
C GLY A 114 4.25 -9.40 -10.62
N GLY A 115 5.01 -8.32 -10.83
CA GLY A 115 4.95 -7.11 -10.02
C GLY A 115 3.58 -6.41 -10.11
N MET A 116 3.02 -6.30 -11.30
CA MET A 116 1.66 -5.77 -11.49
C MET A 116 0.63 -6.62 -10.74
N PHE A 117 0.71 -7.94 -10.86
CA PHE A 117 -0.17 -8.85 -10.15
C PHE A 117 -0.04 -8.67 -8.64
N MET A 118 1.18 -8.57 -8.10
CA MET A 118 1.40 -8.35 -6.66
C MET A 118 0.79 -7.03 -6.17
N VAL A 119 0.92 -5.94 -6.93
CA VAL A 119 0.31 -4.65 -6.58
C VAL A 119 -1.21 -4.78 -6.53
N LEU A 120 -1.82 -5.32 -7.60
CA LEU A 120 -3.27 -5.47 -7.69
C LEU A 120 -3.82 -6.44 -6.65
N TYR A 121 -3.16 -7.59 -6.47
CA TYR A 121 -3.55 -8.59 -5.48
C TYR A 121 -3.41 -8.06 -4.04
N GLY A 122 -2.30 -7.39 -3.72
CA GLY A 122 -2.08 -6.79 -2.42
C GLY A 122 -3.14 -5.74 -2.10
N THR A 123 -3.51 -4.92 -3.09
CA THR A 123 -4.53 -3.88 -2.94
C THR A 123 -5.94 -4.45 -2.73
N VAL A 124 -6.29 -5.53 -3.44
CA VAL A 124 -7.65 -6.10 -3.38
C VAL A 124 -7.81 -7.09 -2.22
N SER A 125 -6.79 -7.90 -1.95
CA SER A 125 -6.91 -9.04 -1.04
C SER A 125 -6.03 -8.94 0.21
N GLY A 126 -4.97 -8.15 0.18
CA GLY A 126 -3.95 -8.11 1.24
C GLY A 126 -4.49 -7.60 2.58
N TRP A 127 -5.26 -6.54 2.55
CA TRP A 127 -5.77 -5.86 3.75
C TRP A 127 -6.92 -6.61 4.47
N HIS A 128 -7.46 -7.67 3.88
CA HIS A 128 -8.50 -8.50 4.50
C HIS A 128 -7.97 -9.68 5.32
N ARG A 129 -6.66 -9.92 5.32
CA ARG A 129 -6.06 -11.11 5.93
C ARG A 129 -5.47 -10.77 7.30
N TYR A 130 -6.31 -10.86 8.32
CA TYR A 130 -5.83 -10.80 9.69
C TYR A 130 -5.09 -12.08 10.05
N GLN A 131 -3.93 -11.93 10.70
CA GLN A 131 -3.14 -13.05 11.21
C GLN A 131 -2.97 -12.88 12.71
N VAL A 132 -3.26 -13.92 13.45
CA VAL A 132 -2.95 -13.99 14.87
C VAL A 132 -1.56 -14.61 15.00
N LYS A 133 -0.65 -13.90 15.67
CA LYS A 133 0.70 -14.38 15.99
C LYS A 133 0.79 -14.57 17.48
N GLU A 134 1.05 -15.78 17.92
CA GLU A 134 1.29 -16.10 19.33
C GLU A 134 2.78 -15.99 19.63
N VAL A 135 3.09 -15.33 20.75
CA VAL A 135 4.46 -15.21 21.28
C VAL A 135 4.40 -15.55 22.76
N THR A 136 5.19 -16.53 23.18
CA THR A 136 5.33 -16.87 24.58
C THR A 136 6.53 -16.13 25.17
N PHE A 137 6.31 -15.48 26.30
CA PHE A 137 7.34 -14.85 27.10
C PHE A 137 7.50 -15.65 28.42
N GLU A 138 8.72 -16.08 28.72
CA GLU A 138 9.05 -16.81 29.92
C GLU A 138 10.13 -16.09 30.72
N SER A 139 9.92 -15.92 32.03
CA SER A 139 10.91 -15.34 32.94
C SER A 139 10.75 -15.94 34.32
N ALA A 140 11.87 -16.27 34.94
CA ALA A 140 11.89 -16.74 36.31
C ALA A 140 11.49 -15.66 37.34
N ASP A 141 11.58 -14.38 36.95
CA ASP A 141 11.21 -13.24 37.79
C ASP A 141 9.74 -12.88 37.70
N LEU A 142 8.97 -13.56 36.84
CA LEU A 142 7.56 -13.29 36.65
C LEU A 142 6.75 -13.78 37.85
N PRO A 143 5.92 -12.94 38.51
CA PRO A 143 5.03 -13.39 39.57
C PRO A 143 4.12 -14.53 39.11
N GLU A 144 3.86 -15.50 40.01
CA GLU A 144 3.07 -16.68 39.70
C GLU A 144 1.65 -16.37 39.21
N ALA A 145 1.09 -15.22 39.63
CA ALA A 145 -0.20 -14.71 39.19
C ALA A 145 -0.27 -14.43 37.68
N PHE A 146 0.86 -14.25 37.00
CA PHE A 146 0.94 -14.05 35.56
C PHE A 146 1.17 -15.33 34.77
N ASN A 147 1.23 -16.48 35.43
CA ASN A 147 1.38 -17.73 34.70
C ASN A 147 0.15 -18.03 33.86
N GLY A 148 0.35 -18.10 32.55
CA GLY A 148 -0.72 -18.26 31.57
C GLY A 148 -1.51 -16.99 31.26
N TYR A 149 -1.13 -15.82 31.81
CA TYR A 149 -1.78 -14.53 31.52
C TYR A 149 -1.59 -14.15 30.06
N LYS A 150 -2.70 -13.81 29.39
CA LYS A 150 -2.72 -13.56 27.95
C LYS A 150 -3.02 -12.10 27.65
N ILE A 151 -2.08 -11.43 26.99
CA ILE A 151 -2.24 -10.08 26.47
C ILE A 151 -2.50 -10.16 24.97
N VAL A 152 -3.60 -9.57 24.51
CA VAL A 152 -3.90 -9.41 23.09
C VAL A 152 -3.53 -8.00 22.69
N GLN A 153 -2.54 -7.86 21.82
CA GLN A 153 -2.10 -6.58 21.29
C GLN A 153 -2.49 -6.42 19.82
N PHE A 154 -2.94 -5.22 19.47
CA PHE A 154 -3.07 -4.81 18.06
C PHE A 154 -2.74 -3.32 17.91
N SER A 155 -2.40 -2.89 16.68
CA SER A 155 -2.05 -1.50 16.36
C SER A 155 -2.40 -1.16 14.91
N ASP A 156 -2.17 0.08 14.51
CA ASP A 156 -2.20 0.54 13.11
C ASP A 156 -3.50 0.16 12.39
N LEU A 157 -4.64 0.39 13.05
CA LEU A 157 -5.94 0.00 12.51
C LEU A 157 -6.32 0.84 11.29
N HIS A 158 -5.93 2.14 11.29
CA HIS A 158 -6.21 3.06 10.19
C HIS A 158 -7.65 2.95 9.70
N ILE A 159 -8.59 3.12 10.62
CA ILE A 159 -10.02 2.80 10.48
C ILE A 159 -10.66 3.45 9.25
N GLY A 160 -10.19 4.63 8.83
CA GLY A 160 -10.69 5.31 7.63
C GLY A 160 -10.57 4.49 6.35
N THR A 161 -9.69 3.48 6.34
CA THR A 161 -9.56 2.54 5.22
C THR A 161 -10.69 1.50 5.23
N ILE A 162 -11.11 1.03 6.41
CA ILE A 162 -12.05 -0.10 6.56
C ILE A 162 -13.42 0.30 7.12
N ALA A 163 -13.60 1.52 7.64
CA ALA A 163 -14.86 1.98 8.21
C ALA A 163 -16.05 1.90 7.24
N LYS A 164 -15.78 2.04 5.93
CA LYS A 164 -16.78 1.85 4.85
C LYS A 164 -17.30 0.41 4.76
N TYR A 165 -16.66 -0.52 5.45
CA TYR A 165 -16.99 -1.93 5.48
C TYR A 165 -17.23 -2.44 6.90
N PRO A 166 -18.36 -2.10 7.56
CA PRO A 166 -18.62 -2.45 8.96
C PRO A 166 -18.45 -3.94 9.27
N LYS A 167 -18.77 -4.81 8.31
CA LYS A 167 -18.54 -6.27 8.43
C LYS A 167 -17.06 -6.64 8.62
N GLN A 168 -16.13 -5.87 8.06
CA GLN A 168 -14.69 -6.13 8.24
C GLN A 168 -14.24 -5.68 9.63
N VAL A 169 -14.75 -4.55 10.09
CA VAL A 169 -14.50 -4.06 11.47
C VAL A 169 -15.04 -5.07 12.47
N GLN A 170 -16.28 -5.58 12.27
CA GLN A 170 -16.85 -6.61 13.11
C GLN A 170 -15.99 -7.88 13.13
N ARG A 171 -15.55 -8.35 11.95
CA ARG A 171 -14.68 -9.52 11.84
C ARG A 171 -13.37 -9.34 12.63
N LEU A 172 -12.78 -8.14 12.60
CA LEU A 172 -11.57 -7.84 13.39
C LEU A 172 -11.85 -7.96 14.88
N VAL A 173 -12.91 -7.31 15.36
CA VAL A 173 -13.34 -7.37 16.76
C VAL A 173 -13.62 -8.82 17.20
N ASP A 174 -14.29 -9.59 16.37
CA ASP A 174 -14.56 -11.01 16.63
C ASP A 174 -13.26 -11.82 16.74
N ILE A 175 -12.29 -11.61 15.85
CA ILE A 175 -10.98 -12.27 15.91
C ILE A 175 -10.25 -11.93 17.21
N ILE A 176 -10.24 -10.66 17.60
CA ILE A 176 -9.58 -10.20 18.85
C ILE A 176 -10.26 -10.85 20.06
N ASN A 177 -11.58 -10.78 20.14
CA ASN A 177 -12.35 -11.37 21.27
C ASN A 177 -12.21 -12.89 21.34
N GLN A 178 -12.08 -13.59 20.20
CA GLN A 178 -11.87 -15.04 20.14
C GLN A 178 -10.54 -15.46 20.74
N GLN A 179 -9.56 -14.54 20.85
CA GLN A 179 -8.30 -14.84 21.51
C GLN A 179 -8.44 -15.05 23.02
N LYS A 180 -9.55 -14.59 23.62
CA LYS A 180 -9.83 -14.72 25.06
C LYS A 180 -8.66 -14.21 25.91
N GLY A 181 -8.14 -13.04 25.56
CA GLY A 181 -7.08 -12.38 26.34
C GLY A 181 -7.61 -11.90 27.69
N ASP A 182 -6.75 -11.93 28.71
CA ASP A 182 -7.02 -11.33 29.99
C ASP A 182 -7.01 -9.80 29.91
N LEU A 183 -6.14 -9.27 29.05
CA LEU A 183 -5.97 -7.85 28.76
C LEU A 183 -5.95 -7.63 27.24
N ILE A 184 -6.60 -6.56 26.77
CA ILE A 184 -6.46 -6.09 25.39
C ILE A 184 -5.75 -4.73 25.41
N VAL A 185 -4.71 -4.58 24.58
CA VAL A 185 -3.97 -3.32 24.42
C VAL A 185 -3.91 -2.90 22.97
N PHE A 186 -4.29 -1.65 22.72
CA PHE A 186 -4.18 -1.00 21.43
C PHE A 186 -3.04 0.03 21.47
N THR A 187 -2.06 -0.12 20.57
CA THR A 187 -0.82 0.67 20.65
C THR A 187 -0.75 1.82 19.64
N GLY A 188 -1.91 2.30 19.19
CA GLY A 188 -2.04 3.55 18.45
C GLY A 188 -2.31 3.40 16.97
N ASP A 189 -2.46 4.56 16.30
CA ASP A 189 -2.84 4.72 14.91
C ASP A 189 -4.24 4.13 14.60
N LEU A 190 -5.21 4.58 15.38
CA LEU A 190 -6.61 4.20 15.22
C LEU A 190 -7.20 4.78 13.94
N VAL A 191 -6.91 6.04 13.66
CA VAL A 191 -7.42 6.77 12.49
C VAL A 191 -6.33 6.98 11.43
N ASN A 192 -6.73 7.29 10.19
CA ASN A 192 -5.80 7.71 9.16
C ASN A 192 -5.40 9.18 9.34
N HIS A 193 -6.40 10.05 9.64
CA HIS A 193 -6.20 11.49 9.69
C HIS A 193 -7.04 12.20 10.74
N ARG A 194 -8.23 11.69 11.10
CA ARG A 194 -9.18 12.40 11.98
C ARG A 194 -10.17 11.47 12.68
N ALA A 195 -10.67 11.90 13.83
CA ALA A 195 -11.63 11.14 14.65
C ALA A 195 -12.97 10.86 13.94
N SER A 196 -13.39 11.71 12.98
CA SER A 196 -14.64 11.49 12.21
C SER A 196 -14.64 10.21 11.37
N GLU A 197 -13.46 9.61 11.13
CA GLU A 197 -13.35 8.33 10.45
C GLU A 197 -13.96 7.16 11.25
N LEU A 198 -14.16 7.35 12.56
CA LEU A 198 -14.82 6.38 13.44
C LEU A 198 -16.33 6.36 13.28
N ASN A 199 -16.94 7.43 12.72
CA ASN A 199 -18.37 7.58 12.66
C ASN A 199 -19.05 6.35 12.04
N GLY A 200 -19.96 5.74 12.83
CA GLY A 200 -20.74 4.58 12.44
C GLY A 200 -20.10 3.22 12.72
N VAL A 201 -18.86 3.19 13.23
CA VAL A 201 -18.17 1.93 13.63
C VAL A 201 -17.73 1.91 15.10
N GLU A 202 -17.96 3.00 15.85
CA GLU A 202 -17.60 3.12 17.28
C GLU A 202 -18.24 2.01 18.11
N HIS A 203 -19.53 1.74 17.84
CA HIS A 203 -20.29 0.71 18.54
C HIS A 203 -19.75 -0.70 18.29
N ILE A 204 -19.05 -0.93 17.17
CA ILE A 204 -18.42 -2.20 16.85
C ILE A 204 -17.13 -2.33 17.65
N LEU A 205 -16.29 -1.29 17.64
CA LEU A 205 -15.04 -1.27 18.42
C LEU A 205 -15.31 -1.36 19.93
N GLY A 206 -16.43 -0.76 20.40
CA GLY A 206 -16.89 -0.87 21.78
C GLY A 206 -17.28 -2.29 22.22
N GLN A 207 -17.31 -3.29 21.32
CA GLN A 207 -17.54 -4.70 21.65
C GLN A 207 -16.26 -5.45 22.06
N LEU A 208 -15.09 -4.82 21.98
CA LEU A 208 -13.85 -5.37 22.53
C LEU A 208 -14.01 -5.57 24.04
N ARG A 209 -13.60 -6.76 24.52
CA ARG A 209 -13.76 -7.11 25.95
C ARG A 209 -12.63 -8.02 26.43
N ALA A 210 -12.14 -7.70 27.59
CA ALA A 210 -11.19 -8.53 28.35
C ALA A 210 -11.46 -8.37 29.85
N PRO A 211 -11.22 -9.39 30.69
CA PRO A 211 -11.46 -9.31 32.14
C PRO A 211 -10.75 -8.12 32.81
N ASP A 212 -9.50 -7.85 32.47
CA ASP A 212 -8.69 -6.77 33.04
C ASP A 212 -8.80 -5.46 32.22
N GLY A 213 -9.68 -5.45 31.21
CA GLY A 213 -10.02 -4.25 30.45
C GLY A 213 -9.35 -4.16 29.07
N VAL A 214 -9.71 -3.06 28.39
CA VAL A 214 -9.21 -2.68 27.08
C VAL A 214 -8.57 -1.30 27.20
N TYR A 215 -7.29 -1.21 26.89
CA TYR A 215 -6.52 0.02 27.02
C TYR A 215 -5.96 0.44 25.69
N SER A 216 -5.86 1.76 25.47
CA SER A 216 -5.31 2.32 24.26
C SER A 216 -4.35 3.47 24.56
N VAL A 217 -3.36 3.63 23.69
CA VAL A 217 -2.51 4.82 23.58
C VAL A 217 -2.67 5.44 22.21
N LEU A 218 -2.30 6.70 22.06
CA LEU A 218 -2.35 7.39 20.78
C LEU A 218 -1.05 7.16 19.99
N GLY A 219 -1.20 6.88 18.69
CA GLY A 219 -0.11 6.86 17.73
C GLY A 219 0.04 8.18 16.98
N ASN A 220 1.01 8.26 16.07
CA ASN A 220 1.30 9.51 15.37
C ASN A 220 0.16 9.97 14.44
N HIS A 221 -0.64 9.06 13.90
CA HIS A 221 -1.82 9.41 13.10
C HIS A 221 -2.98 9.93 13.94
N ASP A 222 -3.10 9.49 15.19
CA ASP A 222 -4.16 9.94 16.11
C ASP A 222 -3.96 11.38 16.57
N TYR A 223 -2.71 11.88 16.60
CA TYR A 223 -2.41 13.30 16.85
C TYR A 223 -2.71 14.20 15.64
N SER A 224 -3.12 13.63 14.52
CA SER A 224 -3.54 14.36 13.32
C SER A 224 -2.57 15.45 12.81
N PRO A 225 -1.25 15.18 12.68
CA PRO A 225 -0.30 16.17 12.17
C PRO A 225 -0.51 16.48 10.69
N TYR A 226 -1.38 15.73 10.03
CA TYR A 226 -1.65 15.79 8.59
C TYR A 226 -2.89 16.61 8.24
N PHE A 227 -3.61 17.14 9.23
CA PHE A 227 -4.81 17.93 9.03
C PHE A 227 -4.66 19.31 9.71
N LYS A 228 -5.06 20.39 8.99
CA LYS A 228 -5.24 21.70 9.61
C LYS A 228 -6.64 21.76 10.19
N TRP A 229 -6.74 21.93 11.50
CA TRP A 229 -7.99 22.11 12.24
C TRP A 229 -8.63 23.45 11.89
#